data_4bbf18a100e12ebd933f73c1b1e45819
#
_entry.id   4bbf18a100e12ebd933f73c1b1e45819
#
_cell.length_a   1.000
_cell.length_b   1.000
_cell.length_c   1.000
_cell.angle_alpha   90.00
_cell.angle_beta   90.00
_cell.angle_gamma   90.00
#
_symmetry.space_group_name_H-M   'P 1'
#
loop_
_entity.id
_entity.type
_entity.pdbx_description
1 polymer ?
#
loop_
_entity_poly.entity_id
_entity_poly.type
_entity_poly.pdbx_seq_one_letter_code
_entity_poly.pdbx_strand_id
1 'polypeptide(L)'
;LESLLEARELGYTGLALKACKGQSHSVLFAAAARKYGMFLTVQDLTCPGAALVHSAAIAAWVPGTAGLEANARQYMPEANKPWEEKLPGLFTIKDGMLHTDCLAGRPGLGAV
;
A
#
# COMPACT_ATOMS: atom_id res chain seq x y z
N LEU A 1 12.99 -12.98 -0.01
CA LEU A 1 13.94 -12.01 0.57
C LEU A 1 15.27 -11.95 -0.19
N GLU A 2 15.68 -13.01 -0.88
CA GLU A 2 16.93 -13.06 -1.66
C GLU A 2 17.03 -11.88 -2.62
N SER A 3 15.99 -11.62 -3.42
CA SER A 3 15.96 -10.52 -4.38
C SER A 3 16.15 -9.14 -3.73
N LEU A 4 15.75 -8.94 -2.47
CA LEU A 4 16.01 -7.69 -1.74
C LEU A 4 17.49 -7.58 -1.39
N LEU A 5 18.12 -8.67 -0.98
CA LEU A 5 19.54 -8.68 -0.65
C LEU A 5 20.39 -8.44 -1.89
N GLU A 6 20.07 -9.11 -3.00
CA GLU A 6 20.70 -8.87 -4.30
C GLU A 6 20.54 -7.41 -4.75
N ALA A 7 19.35 -6.85 -4.65
CA ALA A 7 19.11 -5.45 -4.99
C ALA A 7 19.99 -4.51 -4.17
N ARG A 8 20.14 -4.75 -2.87
CA ARG A 8 21.06 -3.99 -2.02
C ARG A 8 22.51 -4.07 -2.49
N GLU A 9 22.98 -5.26 -2.81
CA GLU A 9 24.35 -5.47 -3.32
C GLU A 9 24.58 -4.73 -4.64
N LEU A 10 23.53 -4.62 -5.46
CA LEU A 10 23.53 -3.85 -6.71
C LEU A 10 23.37 -2.35 -6.49
N GLY A 11 23.26 -1.86 -5.24
CA GLY A 11 23.19 -0.45 -4.92
C GLY A 11 21.77 0.16 -4.87
N TYR A 12 20.73 -0.67 -4.94
CA TYR A 12 19.35 -0.14 -4.75
C TYR A 12 19.15 0.30 -3.30
N THR A 13 18.58 1.50 -3.13
CA THR A 13 18.38 2.14 -1.82
C THR A 13 16.94 2.11 -1.33
N GLY A 14 16.01 1.57 -2.10
CA GLY A 14 14.60 1.49 -1.74
C GLY A 14 13.86 0.40 -2.47
N LEU A 15 12.62 0.20 -2.05
CA LEU A 15 11.71 -0.76 -2.69
C LEU A 15 10.25 -0.29 -2.63
N ALA A 16 9.45 -0.80 -3.57
CA ALA A 16 8.01 -0.64 -3.60
C ALA A 16 7.33 -1.93 -3.12
N LEU A 17 6.56 -1.82 -2.04
CA LEU A 17 5.72 -2.90 -1.55
C LEU A 17 4.52 -3.06 -2.46
N LYS A 18 4.19 -4.29 -2.80
CA LYS A 18 3.08 -4.63 -3.69
C LYS A 18 2.14 -5.60 -2.99
N ALA A 19 1.13 -5.06 -2.30
CA ALA A 19 0.19 -5.83 -1.49
C ALA A 19 -0.49 -6.96 -2.28
N CYS A 20 -0.76 -6.76 -3.56
CA CYS A 20 -1.33 -7.77 -4.45
C CYS A 20 -0.44 -9.01 -4.68
N LYS A 21 0.84 -8.94 -4.32
CA LYS A 21 1.76 -10.10 -4.33
C LYS A 21 1.72 -10.91 -3.03
N GLY A 22 0.90 -10.50 -2.08
CA GLY A 22 0.69 -11.16 -0.79
C GLY A 22 1.05 -10.28 0.40
N GLN A 23 0.18 -10.27 1.39
CA GLN A 23 0.36 -9.48 2.61
C GLN A 23 1.61 -9.89 3.39
N SER A 24 1.79 -11.19 3.62
CA SER A 24 2.94 -11.70 4.37
C SER A 24 4.26 -11.33 3.70
N HIS A 25 4.28 -11.40 2.37
CA HIS A 25 5.43 -10.97 1.57
C HIS A 25 5.72 -9.48 1.78
N SER A 26 4.70 -8.62 1.69
CA SER A 26 4.84 -7.18 1.89
C SER A 26 5.33 -6.83 3.30
N VAL A 27 4.80 -7.50 4.33
CA VAL A 27 5.23 -7.29 5.73
C VAL A 27 6.68 -7.72 5.95
N LEU A 28 7.08 -8.86 5.41
CA LEU A 28 8.47 -9.32 5.51
C LEU A 28 9.45 -8.40 4.78
N PHE A 29 9.08 -7.94 3.59
CA PHE A 29 9.91 -6.99 2.85
C PHE A 29 9.98 -5.62 3.53
N ALA A 30 8.89 -5.14 4.13
CA ALA A 30 8.88 -3.93 4.94
C ALA A 30 9.81 -4.04 6.15
N ALA A 31 9.77 -5.16 6.87
CA ALA A 31 10.64 -5.42 8.01
C ALA A 31 12.12 -5.47 7.60
N ALA A 32 12.43 -6.14 6.49
CA ALA A 32 13.78 -6.21 5.94
C ALA A 32 14.28 -4.83 5.47
N ALA A 33 13.44 -4.07 4.76
CA ALA A 33 13.78 -2.73 4.30
C ALA A 33 14.11 -1.79 5.49
N ARG A 34 13.29 -1.83 6.54
CA ARG A 34 13.58 -1.07 7.76
C ARG A 34 14.89 -1.48 8.41
N LYS A 35 15.14 -2.78 8.52
CA LYS A 35 16.41 -3.30 9.06
C LYS A 35 17.63 -2.77 8.31
N TYR A 36 17.50 -2.59 7.00
CA TYR A 36 18.59 -2.16 6.13
C TYR A 36 18.56 -0.66 5.77
N GLY A 37 17.67 0.13 6.38
CA GLY A 37 17.56 1.57 6.15
C GLY A 37 17.12 1.93 4.72
N MET A 38 16.33 1.07 4.06
CA MET A 38 15.88 1.29 2.70
C MET A 38 14.62 2.16 2.66
N PHE A 39 14.52 3.00 1.63
CA PHE A 39 13.33 3.78 1.33
C PHE A 39 12.15 2.87 0.95
N LEU A 40 10.95 3.23 1.39
CA LEU A 40 9.74 2.46 1.19
C LEU A 40 8.63 3.27 0.53
N THR A 41 8.02 2.69 -0.51
CA THR A 41 6.73 3.10 -1.05
C THR A 41 5.79 1.90 -1.15
N VAL A 42 4.52 2.15 -1.40
CA VAL A 42 3.53 1.12 -1.73
C VAL A 42 2.95 1.41 -3.11
N GLN A 43 2.70 0.37 -3.89
CA GLN A 43 2.06 0.46 -5.20
C GLN A 43 0.86 -0.47 -5.29
N ASP A 44 -0.26 0.01 -5.82
CA ASP A 44 -1.49 -0.76 -5.98
C ASP A 44 -1.49 -1.63 -7.25
N LEU A 45 -0.56 -1.42 -8.18
CA LEU A 45 -0.50 -2.06 -9.50
C LEU A 45 -1.82 -1.97 -10.29
N THR A 46 -2.54 -0.86 -10.13
CA THR A 46 -3.85 -0.62 -10.77
C THR A 46 -4.91 -1.67 -10.37
N CYS A 47 -4.79 -2.26 -9.18
CA CYS A 47 -5.74 -3.21 -8.63
C CYS A 47 -6.82 -2.46 -7.81
N PRO A 48 -8.10 -2.42 -8.28
CA PRO A 48 -9.16 -1.65 -7.64
C PRO A 48 -9.79 -2.34 -6.42
N GLY A 49 -10.69 -1.63 -5.76
CA GLY A 49 -11.55 -2.17 -4.72
C GLY A 49 -10.77 -2.66 -3.50
N ALA A 50 -11.03 -3.88 -3.05
CA ALA A 50 -10.38 -4.48 -1.89
C ALA A 50 -8.85 -4.47 -1.98
N ALA A 51 -8.28 -4.61 -3.16
CA ALA A 51 -6.83 -4.58 -3.36
C ALA A 51 -6.24 -3.19 -3.12
N LEU A 52 -6.93 -2.13 -3.55
CA LEU A 52 -6.54 -0.76 -3.22
C LEU A 52 -6.67 -0.48 -1.72
N VAL A 53 -7.76 -0.92 -1.08
CA VAL A 53 -7.94 -0.82 0.38
C VAL A 53 -6.78 -1.49 1.11
N HIS A 54 -6.42 -2.69 0.68
CA HIS A 54 -5.29 -3.44 1.25
C HIS A 54 -3.96 -2.69 1.07
N SER A 55 -3.71 -2.15 -0.10
CA SER A 55 -2.49 -1.36 -0.37
C SER A 55 -2.42 -0.11 0.50
N ALA A 56 -3.55 0.58 0.66
CA ALA A 56 -3.66 1.75 1.53
C ALA A 56 -3.47 1.40 3.01
N ALA A 57 -4.02 0.27 3.46
CA ALA A 57 -3.82 -0.22 4.82
C ALA A 57 -2.35 -0.51 5.10
N ILE A 58 -1.64 -1.17 4.18
CA ILE A 58 -0.19 -1.40 4.32
C ILE A 58 0.58 -0.08 4.34
N ALA A 59 0.25 0.86 3.47
CA ALA A 59 0.91 2.17 3.43
C ALA A 59 0.73 2.95 4.73
N ALA A 60 -0.46 2.90 5.32
CA ALA A 60 -0.75 3.56 6.59
C ALA A 60 -0.11 2.86 7.79
N TRP A 61 -0.02 1.53 7.75
CA TRP A 61 0.42 0.73 8.89
C TRP A 61 1.93 0.55 8.96
N VAL A 62 2.63 0.55 7.82
CA VAL A 62 4.09 0.38 7.78
C VAL A 62 4.79 1.72 8.04
N PRO A 63 5.46 1.89 9.18
CA PRO A 63 6.14 3.13 9.51
C PRO A 63 7.26 3.45 8.51
N GLY A 64 7.36 4.72 8.13
CA GLY A 64 8.39 5.20 7.21
C GLY A 64 8.04 5.01 5.73
N THR A 65 6.83 4.57 5.40
CA THR A 65 6.33 4.57 4.03
C THR A 65 6.18 6.02 3.54
N ALA A 66 6.85 6.34 2.44
CA ALA A 66 6.85 7.70 1.89
C ALA A 66 5.56 8.06 1.14
N GLY A 67 4.84 7.07 0.65
CA GLY A 67 3.57 7.28 -0.05
C GLY A 67 3.01 6.03 -0.69
N LEU A 68 1.78 6.18 -1.19
CA LEU A 68 1.06 5.16 -1.96
C LEU A 68 0.83 5.66 -3.38
N GLU A 69 1.23 4.88 -4.36
CA GLU A 69 0.82 5.03 -5.76
C GLU A 69 -0.55 4.35 -5.94
N ALA A 70 -1.62 5.16 -6.02
CA ALA A 70 -3.01 4.69 -6.07
C ALA A 70 -3.61 4.83 -7.47
N ASN A 71 -3.02 4.16 -8.44
CA ASN A 71 -3.38 4.23 -9.86
C ASN A 71 -4.79 3.70 -10.16
N ALA A 72 -5.27 2.72 -9.39
CA ALA A 72 -6.60 2.15 -9.57
C ALA A 72 -7.72 3.19 -9.46
N ARG A 73 -7.53 4.26 -8.70
CA ARG A 73 -8.50 5.36 -8.62
C ARG A 73 -8.66 6.09 -9.96
N GLN A 74 -7.56 6.26 -10.68
CA GLN A 74 -7.53 6.98 -11.96
C GLN A 74 -7.99 6.10 -13.12
N TYR A 75 -7.50 4.88 -13.17
CA TYR A 75 -7.69 4.01 -14.33
C TYR A 75 -8.87 3.05 -14.23
N MET A 76 -9.39 2.82 -13.01
CA MET A 76 -10.46 1.88 -12.73
C MET A 76 -11.57 2.49 -11.85
N PRO A 77 -12.07 3.72 -12.16
CA PRO A 77 -12.99 4.43 -11.27
C PRO A 77 -14.28 3.64 -11.03
N GLU A 78 -14.85 3.04 -12.06
CA GLU A 78 -16.11 2.29 -11.95
C GLU A 78 -16.01 1.09 -11.00
N ALA A 79 -14.87 0.40 -10.99
CA ALA A 79 -14.65 -0.74 -10.12
C ALA A 79 -14.48 -0.33 -8.64
N ASN A 80 -14.21 0.93 -8.37
CA ASN A 80 -14.05 1.46 -7.02
C ASN A 80 -15.37 1.96 -6.41
N LYS A 81 -16.39 2.30 -7.21
CA LYS A 81 -17.66 2.88 -6.73
C LYS A 81 -18.28 2.16 -5.53
N PRO A 82 -18.41 0.81 -5.52
CA PRO A 82 -18.99 0.10 -4.37
C PRO A 82 -18.17 0.23 -3.08
N TRP A 83 -16.90 0.60 -3.20
CA TRP A 83 -15.97 0.78 -2.09
C TRP A 83 -15.96 2.21 -1.57
N GLU A 84 -16.23 3.18 -2.43
CA GLU A 84 -16.34 4.59 -2.08
C GLU A 84 -17.48 4.83 -1.07
N GLU A 85 -18.59 4.13 -1.22
CA GLU A 85 -19.71 4.19 -0.29
C GLU A 85 -19.37 3.60 1.09
N LYS A 86 -18.56 2.52 1.11
CA LYS A 86 -18.15 1.82 2.33
C LYS A 86 -17.01 2.52 3.07
N LEU A 87 -16.13 3.15 2.34
CA LEU A 87 -14.87 3.73 2.82
C LEU A 87 -14.59 5.09 2.16
N PRO A 88 -15.48 6.08 2.34
CA PRO A 88 -15.45 7.33 1.58
C PRO A 88 -14.13 8.10 1.73
N GLY A 89 -13.51 8.10 2.91
CA GLY A 89 -12.25 8.79 3.14
C GLY A 89 -11.07 8.24 2.34
N LEU A 90 -11.13 6.95 2.00
CA LEU A 90 -10.05 6.26 1.29
C LEU A 90 -10.07 6.54 -0.21
N PHE A 91 -11.22 6.83 -0.78
CA PHE A 91 -11.37 7.02 -2.23
C PHE A 91 -11.48 8.49 -2.63
N THR A 92 -11.63 9.39 -1.67
CA THR A 92 -11.70 10.83 -1.90
C THR A 92 -10.41 11.52 -1.51
N ILE A 93 -9.80 12.26 -2.45
CA ILE A 93 -8.64 13.09 -2.13
C ILE A 93 -9.11 14.33 -1.38
N LYS A 94 -8.55 14.56 -0.22
CA LYS A 94 -8.71 15.78 0.55
C LYS A 94 -7.33 16.33 0.91
N ASP A 95 -7.12 17.60 0.65
CA ASP A 95 -5.83 18.27 0.91
C ASP A 95 -4.62 17.54 0.26
N GLY A 96 -4.81 16.97 -0.93
CA GLY A 96 -3.78 16.22 -1.67
C GLY A 96 -3.51 14.80 -1.15
N MET A 97 -4.27 14.33 -0.16
CA MET A 97 -4.04 13.04 0.49
C MET A 97 -5.27 12.12 0.45
N LEU A 98 -5.01 10.81 0.52
CA LEU A 98 -5.99 9.80 0.90
C LEU A 98 -6.02 9.69 2.43
N HIS A 99 -7.22 9.66 3.01
CA HIS A 99 -7.40 9.53 4.45
C HIS A 99 -7.71 8.08 4.82
N THR A 100 -6.88 7.52 5.69
CA THR A 100 -6.97 6.11 6.10
C THR A 100 -7.63 5.92 7.46
N ASP A 101 -8.16 6.98 8.08
CA ASP A 101 -8.82 6.92 9.39
C ASP A 101 -9.98 5.93 9.42
N CYS A 102 -10.67 5.76 8.29
CA CYS A 102 -11.75 4.79 8.13
C CYS A 102 -11.30 3.32 8.27
N LEU A 103 -9.99 3.06 8.24
CA LEU A 103 -9.40 1.73 8.43
C LEU A 103 -9.03 1.46 9.90
N ALA A 104 -9.05 2.49 10.77
CA ALA A 104 -8.68 2.36 12.16
C ALA A 104 -9.59 1.37 12.90
N GLY A 105 -8.98 0.43 13.62
CA GLY A 105 -9.70 -0.60 14.37
C GLY A 105 -10.32 -1.73 13.52
N ARG A 106 -10.20 -1.68 12.20
CA ARG A 106 -10.67 -2.78 11.35
C ARG A 106 -9.70 -3.96 11.39
N PRO A 107 -10.21 -5.18 11.49
CA PRO A 107 -9.36 -6.38 11.49
C PRO A 107 -8.83 -6.71 10.09
N GLY A 108 -7.78 -7.52 10.06
CA GLY A 108 -7.25 -8.09 8.83
C GLY A 108 -6.74 -7.04 7.85
N LEU A 109 -7.24 -7.08 6.63
CA LEU A 109 -6.83 -6.18 5.54
C LEU A 109 -7.59 -4.83 5.52
N GLY A 110 -8.47 -4.58 6.48
CA GLY A 110 -9.27 -3.37 6.54
C GLY A 110 -10.42 -3.30 5.51
N ALA A 111 -10.59 -4.32 4.69
CA ALA A 111 -11.58 -4.34 3.61
C ALA A 111 -12.98 -4.82 4.03
N VAL A 112 -13.15 -5.29 5.24
CA VAL A 112 -14.41 -5.82 5.80
C VAL A 112 -14.71 -5.23 7.15
#